data_59e919da002788ed9a700960d8243dfb
#
_entry.id   59e919da002788ed9a700960d8243dfb
#
_cell.length_a   1.000
_cell.length_b   1.000
_cell.length_c   1.000
_cell.angle_alpha   90.00
_cell.angle_beta   90.00
_cell.angle_gamma   90.00
#
_symmetry.space_group_name_H-M   'P 1'
#
loop_
_entity.id
_entity.type
_entity.pdbx_description
1 polymer ?
#
loop_
_entity_poly.entity_id
_entity_poly.type
_entity_poly.pdbx_seq_one_letter_code
_entity_poly.pdbx_strand_id
1 'polypeptide(L)'
;MRFPNVILTVILLTATPLWSHISAQQTLTLDDCRQMALSSNSSLKTAQEKSYEAEALRKAALSQFFPKLSANGTYQWNQKSISLLSDSQRDAINNMGTTAMSQVTPALENLATQLLQTDPQLAMALLQSLGNVDVAGDLNSVGQQITDAFDIDMTNVFAGAVTVSEPLYMGGKIRALYKTAKLSSEAADIQYDKRRDEVLASVDEAYWRVISLQHKQKLAQQYCDLLVRLNNDVDAMLAEEVATQGDVARVRVKLNEAQMSLTRANNGVALARMVLFQLCGLDLSSNAQLAEPETLAMHQSLDTLNMQQIWDNRKDIQLLELSRGVARANTKMAVSGLLPNVAVTGSYVVSNPNLFNGYANKFGGMFTAGVAVNIPLCHAGDFYTVKAAKHRQHEVEYQIEEARNLVRLQVNKLNYELEEANHKLAQTQSNLTNAEENLKLADESFKAGLISSNDLMAAQTAWMSAKSDLIEAEIEIQMDYVYLKQAIGQ
;
A
#
# COMPACT_ATOMS: atom_id res chain seq x y z
N MET A 1 13.65 -9.25 -56.80
CA MET A 1 14.07 -7.82 -56.73
C MET A 1 15.05 -7.65 -55.57
N ARG A 2 16.29 -7.36 -55.90
CA ARG A 2 17.37 -7.15 -54.96
C ARG A 2 17.37 -5.68 -54.55
N PHE A 3 17.42 -5.38 -53.22
CA PHE A 3 17.76 -4.06 -52.72
C PHE A 3 19.18 -4.08 -52.11
N PRO A 4 20.02 -3.09 -52.41
CA PRO A 4 21.40 -3.05 -51.95
C PRO A 4 21.49 -2.42 -50.55
N ASN A 5 22.38 -3.01 -49.74
CA ASN A 5 22.87 -2.48 -48.47
C ASN A 5 23.64 -1.19 -48.67
N VAL A 6 23.20 -0.09 -48.06
CA VAL A 6 24.01 1.12 -47.87
C VAL A 6 24.48 1.11 -46.42
N ILE A 7 25.76 0.81 -46.21
CA ILE A 7 26.45 0.95 -44.93
C ILE A 7 26.83 2.42 -44.79
N LEU A 8 26.12 3.12 -43.92
CA LEU A 8 26.45 4.50 -43.53
C LEU A 8 27.32 4.43 -42.26
N THR A 9 28.65 4.57 -42.45
CA THR A 9 29.66 4.66 -41.38
C THR A 9 29.58 6.06 -40.75
N VAL A 10 28.88 6.19 -39.60
CA VAL A 10 28.87 7.40 -38.79
C VAL A 10 30.10 7.37 -37.87
N ILE A 11 31.09 8.21 -38.17
CA ILE A 11 32.24 8.49 -37.28
C ILE A 11 31.69 9.34 -36.13
N LEU A 12 31.48 8.73 -34.95
CA LEU A 12 31.19 9.43 -33.71
C LEU A 12 32.51 10.01 -33.15
N LEU A 13 32.73 11.31 -33.36
CA LEU A 13 33.72 12.07 -32.58
C LEU A 13 33.20 12.15 -31.14
N THR A 14 33.75 11.35 -30.25
CA THR A 14 33.53 11.48 -28.80
C THR A 14 34.33 12.68 -28.29
N ALA A 15 33.71 13.86 -28.31
CA ALA A 15 34.13 14.97 -27.47
C ALA A 15 33.75 14.63 -26.02
N THR A 16 34.69 14.07 -25.26
CA THR A 16 34.56 14.02 -23.80
C THR A 16 34.64 15.43 -23.26
N PRO A 17 33.58 15.96 -22.63
CA PRO A 17 33.73 17.17 -21.87
C PRO A 17 34.58 16.82 -20.64
N LEU A 18 35.78 17.38 -20.58
CA LEU A 18 36.54 17.50 -19.34
C LEU A 18 35.70 18.39 -18.38
N TRP A 19 34.79 17.78 -17.67
CA TRP A 19 34.20 18.38 -16.49
C TRP A 19 35.29 18.35 -15.41
N SER A 20 36.07 19.43 -15.38
CA SER A 20 36.84 19.79 -14.20
C SER A 20 35.81 19.88 -13.06
N HIS A 21 35.82 18.90 -12.16
CA HIS A 21 35.19 19.00 -10.86
C HIS A 21 35.88 20.11 -10.07
N ILE A 22 35.54 21.36 -10.37
CA ILE A 22 35.68 22.43 -9.39
C ILE A 22 34.63 22.05 -8.34
N SER A 23 35.06 21.44 -7.23
CA SER A 23 34.29 21.34 -6.00
C SER A 23 34.08 22.78 -5.49
N ALA A 24 33.20 23.53 -6.13
CA ALA A 24 32.58 24.67 -5.51
C ALA A 24 31.89 24.10 -4.26
N GLN A 25 32.31 24.57 -3.12
CA GLN A 25 31.75 24.22 -1.82
C GLN A 25 30.28 24.61 -1.85
N GLN A 26 29.43 23.63 -2.16
CA GLN A 26 28.01 23.86 -2.44
C GLN A 26 27.34 24.21 -1.11
N THR A 27 26.98 25.46 -0.93
CA THR A 27 26.17 25.88 0.21
C THR A 27 24.72 25.53 -0.05
N LEU A 28 24.14 24.69 0.78
CA LEU A 28 22.77 24.25 0.69
C LEU A 28 21.87 25.15 1.53
N THR A 29 20.87 25.73 0.89
CA THR A 29 19.78 26.43 1.57
C THR A 29 18.72 25.44 2.06
N LEU A 30 17.82 25.89 2.93
CA LEU A 30 16.66 25.08 3.37
C LEU A 30 15.79 24.62 2.18
N ASP A 31 15.58 25.53 1.22
CA ASP A 31 14.76 25.22 0.04
C ASP A 31 15.44 24.21 -0.90
N ASP A 32 16.77 24.27 -1.03
CA ASP A 32 17.52 23.24 -1.77
C ASP A 32 17.35 21.87 -1.10
N CYS A 33 17.46 21.79 0.22
CA CYS A 33 17.25 20.55 1.00
C CYS A 33 15.82 20.02 0.79
N ARG A 34 14.81 20.87 0.82
CA ARG A 34 13.41 20.49 0.55
C ARG A 34 13.23 19.90 -0.85
N GLN A 35 13.75 20.57 -1.88
CA GLN A 35 13.66 20.10 -3.26
C GLN A 35 14.37 18.75 -3.48
N MET A 36 15.57 18.61 -2.91
CA MET A 36 16.32 17.36 -2.96
C MET A 36 15.56 16.22 -2.29
N ALA A 37 15.00 16.45 -1.11
CA ALA A 37 14.21 15.46 -0.39
C ALA A 37 12.96 15.04 -1.18
N LEU A 38 12.23 15.99 -1.77
CA LEU A 38 11.07 15.69 -2.61
C LEU A 38 11.40 14.83 -3.83
N SER A 39 12.59 14.98 -4.40
CA SER A 39 13.00 14.21 -5.58
C SER A 39 13.57 12.82 -5.24
N SER A 40 14.25 12.69 -4.11
CA SER A 40 15.03 11.50 -3.76
C SER A 40 14.35 10.57 -2.75
N ASN A 41 13.46 11.09 -1.90
CA ASN A 41 12.94 10.38 -0.74
C ASN A 41 12.13 9.11 -1.12
N SER A 42 12.61 7.94 -0.69
CA SER A 42 12.00 6.65 -0.99
C SER A 42 10.61 6.48 -0.39
N SER A 43 10.33 7.12 0.77
CA SER A 43 9.01 7.03 1.38
C SER A 43 7.94 7.79 0.61
N LEU A 44 8.33 8.91 -0.03
CA LEU A 44 7.45 9.67 -0.92
C LEU A 44 7.16 8.89 -2.21
N LYS A 45 8.20 8.25 -2.80
CA LYS A 45 8.04 7.36 -3.96
C LYS A 45 7.10 6.20 -3.64
N THR A 46 7.24 5.60 -2.45
CA THR A 46 6.33 4.54 -1.98
C THR A 46 4.89 5.03 -1.86
N ALA A 47 4.67 6.25 -1.35
CA ALA A 47 3.33 6.83 -1.26
C ALA A 47 2.74 7.12 -2.63
N GLN A 48 3.55 7.52 -3.61
CA GLN A 48 3.16 7.74 -5.00
C GLN A 48 2.72 6.44 -5.68
N GLU A 49 3.48 5.36 -5.51
CA GLU A 49 3.10 4.03 -6.04
C GLU A 49 1.78 3.53 -5.43
N LYS A 50 1.52 3.80 -4.15
CA LYS A 50 0.21 3.50 -3.52
C LYS A 50 -0.94 4.30 -4.13
N SER A 51 -0.73 5.55 -4.53
CA SER A 51 -1.73 6.34 -5.26
C SER A 51 -2.02 5.71 -6.62
N TYR A 52 -0.99 5.31 -7.39
CA TYR A 52 -1.16 4.62 -8.66
C TYR A 52 -1.85 3.25 -8.52
N GLU A 53 -1.53 2.49 -7.47
CA GLU A 53 -2.22 1.24 -7.13
C GLU A 53 -3.70 1.49 -6.89
N ALA A 54 -4.05 2.48 -6.07
CA ALA A 54 -5.44 2.81 -5.74
C ALA A 54 -6.22 3.28 -6.98
N GLU A 55 -5.59 4.03 -7.88
CA GLU A 55 -6.18 4.44 -9.16
C GLU A 55 -6.41 3.23 -10.09
N ALA A 56 -5.49 2.27 -10.12
CA ALA A 56 -5.68 1.03 -10.86
C ALA A 56 -6.85 0.20 -10.29
N LEU A 57 -6.97 0.11 -8.96
CA LEU A 57 -8.09 -0.55 -8.30
C LEU A 57 -9.43 0.16 -8.56
N ARG A 58 -9.45 1.49 -8.65
CA ARG A 58 -10.63 2.26 -9.06
C ARG A 58 -11.07 1.89 -10.49
N LYS A 59 -10.10 1.77 -11.43
CA LYS A 59 -10.39 1.31 -12.81
C LYS A 59 -10.88 -0.14 -12.83
N ALA A 60 -10.30 -1.01 -12.00
CA ALA A 60 -10.76 -2.39 -11.84
C ALA A 60 -12.19 -2.46 -11.25
N ALA A 61 -12.55 -1.58 -10.32
CA ALA A 61 -13.91 -1.48 -9.82
C ALA A 61 -14.89 -0.95 -10.88
N LEU A 62 -14.45 -0.03 -11.75
CA LEU A 62 -15.23 0.44 -12.89
C LEU A 62 -15.52 -0.69 -13.86
N SER A 63 -14.57 -1.60 -14.10
CA SER A 63 -14.75 -2.73 -15.01
C SER A 63 -15.87 -3.70 -14.58
N GLN A 64 -16.32 -3.65 -13.32
CA GLN A 64 -17.45 -4.45 -12.85
C GLN A 64 -18.80 -4.04 -13.47
N PHE A 65 -18.87 -2.87 -14.10
CA PHE A 65 -20.05 -2.42 -14.85
C PHE A 65 -20.13 -3.02 -16.27
N PHE A 66 -19.08 -3.63 -16.75
CA PHE A 66 -19.00 -4.17 -18.11
C PHE A 66 -19.19 -5.69 -18.14
N PRO A 67 -19.58 -6.26 -19.31
CA PRO A 67 -19.71 -7.69 -19.48
C PRO A 67 -18.42 -8.43 -19.11
N LYS A 68 -18.57 -9.55 -18.42
CA LYS A 68 -17.47 -10.46 -18.12
C LYS A 68 -17.47 -11.61 -19.13
N LEU A 69 -16.35 -11.78 -19.80
CA LEU A 69 -16.10 -12.90 -20.70
C LEU A 69 -15.22 -13.93 -19.96
N SER A 70 -15.68 -15.18 -19.94
CA SER A 70 -14.91 -16.29 -19.38
C SER A 70 -14.95 -17.49 -20.33
N ALA A 71 -13.87 -18.26 -20.36
CA ALA A 71 -13.79 -19.52 -21.06
C ALA A 71 -13.30 -20.60 -20.09
N ASN A 72 -14.02 -21.73 -20.09
CA ASN A 72 -13.69 -22.90 -19.26
C ASN A 72 -13.67 -24.15 -20.14
N GLY A 73 -12.73 -25.05 -19.87
CA GLY A 73 -12.66 -26.36 -20.49
C GLY A 73 -12.47 -27.42 -19.42
N THR A 74 -13.13 -28.55 -19.58
CA THR A 74 -13.04 -29.68 -18.70
C THR A 74 -12.81 -30.94 -19.52
N TYR A 75 -11.88 -31.77 -19.09
CA TYR A 75 -11.73 -33.14 -19.55
C TYR A 75 -12.01 -34.07 -18.37
N GLN A 76 -12.89 -35.05 -18.62
CA GLN A 76 -13.23 -36.05 -17.63
C GLN A 76 -13.06 -37.44 -18.24
N TRP A 77 -12.32 -38.30 -17.58
CA TRP A 77 -12.23 -39.71 -17.89
C TRP A 77 -13.14 -40.50 -16.95
N ASN A 78 -14.01 -41.32 -17.49
CA ASN A 78 -14.89 -42.24 -16.75
C ASN A 78 -14.49 -43.67 -17.02
N GLN A 79 -14.52 -44.50 -15.98
CA GLN A 79 -14.14 -45.93 -16.06
C GLN A 79 -15.11 -46.75 -16.97
N LYS A 80 -16.34 -46.31 -17.08
CA LYS A 80 -17.39 -47.06 -17.82
C LYS A 80 -18.22 -46.06 -18.69
N SER A 81 -18.71 -46.59 -19.80
CA SER A 81 -19.79 -45.95 -20.59
C SER A 81 -21.11 -45.97 -19.82
N ILE A 82 -22.03 -45.14 -20.20
CA ILE A 82 -23.39 -45.06 -19.62
C ILE A 82 -24.34 -45.70 -20.57
N SER A 83 -25.14 -46.69 -20.11
CA SER A 83 -26.26 -47.23 -20.82
C SER A 83 -27.55 -46.57 -20.38
N LEU A 84 -28.40 -46.20 -21.34
CA LEU A 84 -29.75 -45.70 -21.07
C LEU A 84 -30.73 -46.81 -20.68
N LEU A 85 -30.36 -48.08 -20.89
CA LEU A 85 -31.12 -49.27 -20.52
C LEU A 85 -30.59 -49.82 -19.19
N SER A 86 -31.49 -50.23 -18.32
CA SER A 86 -31.10 -51.06 -17.16
C SER A 86 -30.61 -52.45 -17.61
N ASP A 87 -29.80 -53.13 -16.77
CA ASP A 87 -29.27 -54.42 -17.09
C ASP A 87 -30.41 -55.43 -17.45
N SER A 88 -31.53 -55.39 -16.72
CA SER A 88 -32.70 -56.22 -16.98
C SER A 88 -33.39 -55.93 -18.33
N GLN A 89 -33.42 -54.65 -18.75
CA GLN A 89 -33.97 -54.30 -20.06
C GLN A 89 -33.02 -54.70 -21.19
N ARG A 90 -31.72 -54.53 -20.98
CA ARG A 90 -30.69 -54.99 -21.92
C ARG A 90 -30.77 -56.50 -22.15
N ASP A 91 -30.83 -57.27 -21.04
CA ASP A 91 -30.93 -58.70 -21.10
C ASP A 91 -32.22 -59.17 -21.78
N ALA A 92 -33.34 -58.50 -21.53
CA ALA A 92 -34.60 -58.81 -22.17
C ALA A 92 -34.58 -58.55 -23.68
N ILE A 93 -33.95 -57.43 -24.11
CA ILE A 93 -33.83 -57.07 -25.54
C ILE A 93 -32.82 -58.01 -26.24
N ASN A 94 -31.67 -58.28 -25.64
CA ASN A 94 -30.63 -59.10 -26.21
C ASN A 94 -31.08 -60.56 -26.36
N ASN A 95 -31.99 -61.01 -25.52
CA ASN A 95 -32.53 -62.39 -25.54
C ASN A 95 -33.93 -62.46 -26.11
N MET A 96 -34.42 -61.41 -26.79
CA MET A 96 -35.79 -61.38 -27.28
C MET A 96 -36.11 -62.48 -28.34
N GLY A 97 -35.11 -62.85 -29.13
CA GLY A 97 -35.25 -63.94 -30.11
C GLY A 97 -35.33 -65.30 -29.41
N THR A 98 -34.46 -65.52 -28.45
CA THR A 98 -34.48 -66.76 -27.63
C THR A 98 -35.81 -66.88 -26.87
N THR A 99 -36.29 -65.75 -26.29
CA THR A 99 -37.56 -65.71 -25.55
C THR A 99 -38.75 -65.96 -26.47
N ALA A 100 -38.79 -65.32 -27.66
CA ALA A 100 -39.83 -65.52 -28.66
C ALA A 100 -39.86 -67.00 -29.16
N MET A 101 -38.69 -67.54 -29.50
CA MET A 101 -38.57 -68.91 -29.93
C MET A 101 -38.96 -69.93 -28.89
N SER A 102 -38.62 -69.68 -27.63
CA SER A 102 -39.03 -70.58 -26.50
C SER A 102 -40.55 -70.70 -26.35
N GLN A 103 -41.30 -69.67 -26.79
CA GLN A 103 -42.75 -69.71 -26.78
C GLN A 103 -43.36 -70.36 -28.09
N VAL A 104 -42.70 -70.15 -29.23
CA VAL A 104 -43.18 -70.61 -30.52
C VAL A 104 -42.75 -72.07 -30.87
N THR A 105 -41.53 -72.45 -30.50
CA THR A 105 -40.97 -73.77 -30.76
C THR A 105 -41.84 -74.91 -30.26
N PRO A 106 -42.38 -74.91 -29.04
CA PRO A 106 -43.26 -76.00 -28.57
C PRO A 106 -44.54 -76.12 -29.39
N ALA A 107 -45.06 -74.99 -29.84
CA ALA A 107 -46.28 -74.98 -30.68
C ALA A 107 -46.03 -75.57 -32.11
N LEU A 108 -44.87 -75.22 -32.68
CA LEU A 108 -44.41 -75.77 -33.93
C LEU A 108 -44.06 -77.27 -33.91
N GLU A 109 -43.40 -77.70 -32.83
CA GLU A 109 -43.11 -79.12 -32.58
C GLU A 109 -44.38 -79.91 -32.38
N ASN A 110 -45.37 -79.38 -31.65
CA ASN A 110 -46.69 -80.04 -31.55
C ASN A 110 -47.39 -80.13 -32.87
N LEU A 111 -47.35 -79.06 -33.70
CA LEU A 111 -47.90 -79.08 -35.05
C LEU A 111 -47.20 -80.08 -35.96
N ALA A 112 -45.84 -80.12 -35.89
CA ALA A 112 -45.04 -81.10 -36.63
C ALA A 112 -45.40 -82.54 -36.23
N THR A 113 -45.58 -82.78 -34.90
CA THR A 113 -45.96 -84.09 -34.39
C THR A 113 -47.38 -84.52 -34.86
N GLN A 114 -48.35 -83.60 -34.98
CA GLN A 114 -49.64 -83.85 -35.51
C GLN A 114 -49.60 -84.13 -37.03
N LEU A 115 -48.78 -83.37 -37.79
CA LEU A 115 -48.56 -83.56 -39.20
C LEU A 115 -47.85 -84.90 -39.54
N LEU A 116 -47.00 -85.42 -38.67
CA LEU A 116 -46.36 -86.75 -38.81
C LEU A 116 -47.38 -87.87 -38.93
N GLN A 117 -48.60 -87.70 -38.38
CA GLN A 117 -49.65 -88.72 -38.44
C GLN A 117 -50.50 -88.57 -39.70
N THR A 118 -50.54 -87.35 -40.39
CA THR A 118 -51.39 -87.05 -41.54
C THR A 118 -50.59 -86.91 -42.80
N ASP A 119 -49.43 -86.27 -42.81
CA ASP A 119 -48.50 -86.10 -43.93
C ASP A 119 -47.06 -86.07 -43.48
N PRO A 120 -46.38 -87.25 -43.46
CA PRO A 120 -44.97 -87.33 -42.95
C PRO A 120 -43.96 -86.54 -43.75
N GLN A 121 -44.21 -86.31 -45.07
CA GLN A 121 -43.29 -85.54 -45.90
C GLN A 121 -43.34 -84.02 -45.56
N LEU A 122 -44.53 -83.49 -45.33
CA LEU A 122 -44.73 -82.10 -44.93
C LEU A 122 -44.20 -81.88 -43.49
N ALA A 123 -44.36 -82.83 -42.56
CA ALA A 123 -43.82 -82.75 -41.23
C ALA A 123 -42.27 -82.73 -41.21
N MET A 124 -41.63 -83.56 -42.08
CA MET A 124 -40.16 -83.57 -42.22
C MET A 124 -39.64 -82.25 -42.82
N ALA A 125 -40.36 -81.70 -43.85
CA ALA A 125 -39.99 -80.42 -44.41
C ALA A 125 -40.13 -79.28 -43.42
N LEU A 126 -41.15 -79.27 -42.54
CA LEU A 126 -41.32 -78.29 -41.45
C LEU A 126 -40.24 -78.38 -40.44
N LEU A 127 -39.87 -79.57 -39.94
CA LEU A 127 -38.78 -79.81 -39.02
C LEU A 127 -37.40 -79.41 -39.59
N GLN A 128 -37.19 -79.72 -40.89
CA GLN A 128 -35.96 -79.34 -41.57
C GLN A 128 -35.85 -77.82 -41.79
N SER A 129 -37.00 -77.14 -42.09
CA SER A 129 -37.01 -75.69 -42.19
C SER A 129 -36.78 -74.99 -40.85
N LEU A 130 -37.30 -75.53 -39.74
CA LEU A 130 -37.06 -75.06 -38.39
C LEU A 130 -35.57 -75.24 -37.95
N GLY A 131 -34.91 -76.30 -38.44
CA GLY A 131 -33.46 -76.50 -38.11
C GLY A 131 -32.51 -75.68 -38.98
N ASN A 132 -32.96 -75.17 -40.14
CA ASN A 132 -32.11 -74.44 -41.07
C ASN A 132 -32.16 -72.91 -40.97
N VAL A 133 -33.06 -72.32 -40.16
CA VAL A 133 -33.18 -70.87 -39.98
C VAL A 133 -33.00 -70.51 -38.54
N ASP A 134 -31.92 -69.82 -38.22
CA ASP A 134 -31.61 -69.30 -36.84
C ASP A 134 -32.38 -67.98 -36.63
N VAL A 135 -33.69 -68.02 -36.56
CA VAL A 135 -34.54 -66.87 -36.22
C VAL A 135 -34.25 -66.30 -34.87
N ALA A 136 -33.87 -67.16 -33.90
CA ALA A 136 -33.51 -66.70 -32.58
C ALA A 136 -32.22 -65.87 -32.58
N GLY A 137 -31.19 -66.36 -33.31
CA GLY A 137 -29.92 -65.61 -33.45
C GLY A 137 -30.08 -64.29 -34.19
N ASP A 138 -30.87 -64.32 -35.29
CA ASP A 138 -31.14 -63.10 -36.05
C ASP A 138 -31.87 -62.03 -35.22
N LEU A 139 -32.92 -62.43 -34.46
CA LEU A 139 -33.65 -61.51 -33.57
C LEU A 139 -32.80 -61.07 -32.41
N ASN A 140 -31.95 -61.93 -31.83
CA ASN A 140 -31.01 -61.52 -30.78
C ASN A 140 -29.95 -60.56 -31.30
N SER A 141 -29.49 -60.71 -32.57
CA SER A 141 -28.55 -59.78 -33.20
C SER A 141 -29.18 -58.40 -33.43
N VAL A 142 -30.47 -58.33 -33.80
CA VAL A 142 -31.24 -57.10 -33.84
C VAL A 142 -31.38 -56.49 -32.45
N GLY A 143 -31.63 -57.34 -31.44
CA GLY A 143 -31.66 -56.91 -30.03
C GLY A 143 -30.35 -56.29 -29.57
N GLN A 144 -29.20 -56.90 -29.91
CA GLN A 144 -27.89 -56.33 -29.63
C GLN A 144 -27.67 -54.97 -30.33
N GLN A 145 -28.03 -54.86 -31.62
CA GLN A 145 -27.95 -53.58 -32.35
C GLN A 145 -28.81 -52.51 -31.68
N ILE A 146 -29.97 -52.86 -31.15
CA ILE A 146 -30.83 -51.97 -30.41
C ILE A 146 -30.14 -51.55 -29.10
N THR A 147 -29.63 -52.49 -28.29
CA THR A 147 -28.98 -52.17 -27.05
C THR A 147 -27.72 -51.35 -27.25
N ASP A 148 -26.92 -51.62 -28.28
CA ASP A 148 -25.71 -50.87 -28.62
C ASP A 148 -26.07 -49.40 -29.03
N ALA A 149 -27.24 -49.22 -29.66
CA ALA A 149 -27.71 -47.86 -29.96
C ALA A 149 -28.11 -47.02 -28.74
N PHE A 150 -28.38 -47.70 -27.60
CA PHE A 150 -28.65 -47.02 -26.31
C PHE A 150 -27.43 -46.95 -25.40
N ASP A 151 -26.27 -47.45 -25.83
CA ASP A 151 -25.01 -47.33 -25.10
C ASP A 151 -24.30 -46.04 -25.52
N ILE A 152 -24.09 -45.14 -24.51
CA ILE A 152 -23.44 -43.87 -24.70
C ILE A 152 -22.00 -43.99 -24.22
N ASP A 153 -21.02 -43.91 -25.11
CA ASP A 153 -19.61 -43.89 -24.74
C ASP A 153 -19.27 -42.54 -24.10
N MET A 154 -19.26 -42.55 -22.77
CA MET A 154 -18.88 -41.42 -21.91
C MET A 154 -17.52 -41.64 -21.27
N THR A 155 -16.66 -42.51 -21.79
CA THR A 155 -15.34 -42.77 -21.22
C THR A 155 -14.43 -41.54 -21.28
N ASN A 156 -14.51 -40.76 -22.34
CA ASN A 156 -13.76 -39.53 -22.53
C ASN A 156 -14.72 -38.37 -22.82
N VAL A 157 -14.89 -37.49 -21.86
CA VAL A 157 -15.78 -36.32 -22.01
C VAL A 157 -14.94 -35.06 -22.07
N PHE A 158 -15.03 -34.34 -23.15
CA PHE A 158 -14.49 -32.99 -23.30
C PHE A 158 -15.68 -32.01 -23.28
N ALA A 159 -15.63 -31.06 -22.40
CA ALA A 159 -16.59 -29.96 -22.36
C ALA A 159 -15.88 -28.63 -22.31
N GLY A 160 -16.35 -27.67 -23.07
CA GLY A 160 -15.85 -26.29 -23.05
C GLY A 160 -17.02 -25.31 -23.12
N ALA A 161 -16.87 -24.16 -22.49
CA ALA A 161 -17.86 -23.10 -22.57
C ALA A 161 -17.19 -21.74 -22.66
N VAL A 162 -17.69 -20.87 -23.52
CA VAL A 162 -17.41 -19.44 -23.52
C VAL A 162 -18.66 -18.74 -23.05
N THR A 163 -18.55 -18.01 -21.94
CA THR A 163 -19.70 -17.37 -21.28
C THR A 163 -19.47 -15.86 -21.18
N VAL A 164 -20.46 -15.08 -21.60
CA VAL A 164 -20.59 -13.64 -21.38
C VAL A 164 -21.64 -13.43 -20.31
N SER A 165 -21.31 -12.65 -19.27
CA SER A 165 -22.25 -12.30 -18.20
C SER A 165 -22.24 -10.80 -17.96
N GLU A 166 -23.42 -10.17 -18.04
CA GLU A 166 -23.64 -8.74 -17.84
C GLU A 166 -24.57 -8.53 -16.63
N PRO A 167 -24.08 -7.91 -15.55
CA PRO A 167 -24.93 -7.57 -14.40
C PRO A 167 -25.78 -6.33 -14.73
N LEU A 168 -27.07 -6.47 -14.95
CA LEU A 168 -27.99 -5.35 -15.21
C LEU A 168 -28.35 -4.60 -13.93
N TYR A 169 -28.59 -5.35 -12.84
CA TYR A 169 -28.93 -4.79 -11.53
C TYR A 169 -28.42 -5.70 -10.42
N MET A 170 -27.68 -5.12 -9.49
CA MET A 170 -27.07 -5.84 -8.36
C MET A 170 -27.41 -5.16 -7.02
N GLY A 171 -28.66 -4.67 -6.87
CA GLY A 171 -29.08 -3.98 -5.66
C GLY A 171 -28.27 -2.72 -5.33
N GLY A 172 -27.54 -2.16 -6.30
CA GLY A 172 -26.64 -1.03 -6.10
C GLY A 172 -25.21 -1.42 -5.63
N LYS A 173 -24.91 -2.73 -5.49
CA LYS A 173 -23.61 -3.24 -5.02
C LYS A 173 -22.43 -2.71 -5.86
N ILE A 174 -22.51 -2.80 -7.19
CA ILE A 174 -21.43 -2.35 -8.09
C ILE A 174 -21.20 -0.84 -7.96
N ARG A 175 -22.28 -0.05 -7.85
CA ARG A 175 -22.17 1.41 -7.62
C ARG A 175 -21.51 1.73 -6.28
N ALA A 176 -21.86 1.00 -5.22
CA ALA A 176 -21.27 1.15 -3.90
C ALA A 176 -19.78 0.77 -3.92
N LEU A 177 -19.43 -0.35 -4.56
CA LEU A 177 -18.05 -0.80 -4.74
C LEU A 177 -17.20 0.23 -5.50
N TYR A 178 -17.71 0.74 -6.64
CA TYR A 178 -17.02 1.78 -7.38
C TYR A 178 -16.87 3.07 -6.57
N LYS A 179 -17.89 3.48 -5.81
CA LYS A 179 -17.81 4.65 -4.92
C LYS A 179 -16.75 4.45 -3.83
N THR A 180 -16.67 3.26 -3.23
CA THR A 180 -15.62 2.91 -2.26
C THR A 180 -14.24 3.00 -2.90
N ALA A 181 -14.03 2.37 -4.06
CA ALA A 181 -12.75 2.42 -4.77
C ALA A 181 -12.35 3.85 -5.18
N LYS A 182 -13.33 4.67 -5.61
CA LYS A 182 -13.10 6.08 -5.93
C LYS A 182 -12.63 6.88 -4.72
N LEU A 183 -13.33 6.75 -3.58
CA LEU A 183 -12.95 7.44 -2.34
C LEU A 183 -11.61 6.93 -1.79
N SER A 184 -11.30 5.64 -1.98
CA SER A 184 -10.00 5.08 -1.60
C SER A 184 -8.86 5.61 -2.46
N SER A 185 -9.10 5.87 -3.76
CA SER A 185 -8.14 6.51 -4.64
C SER A 185 -7.91 7.97 -4.24
N GLU A 186 -8.99 8.73 -3.97
CA GLU A 186 -8.89 10.11 -3.45
C GLU A 186 -8.15 10.14 -2.09
N ALA A 187 -8.36 9.14 -1.23
CA ALA A 187 -7.64 9.01 0.04
C ALA A 187 -6.15 8.72 -0.14
N ALA A 188 -5.77 7.91 -1.14
CA ALA A 188 -4.38 7.61 -1.44
C ALA A 188 -3.63 8.86 -1.96
N ASP A 189 -4.29 9.71 -2.74
CA ASP A 189 -3.73 10.98 -3.20
C ASP A 189 -3.50 11.95 -2.03
N ILE A 190 -4.47 12.07 -1.11
CA ILE A 190 -4.31 12.87 0.11
C ILE A 190 -3.23 12.29 1.03
N GLN A 191 -3.09 10.96 1.10
CA GLN A 191 -2.00 10.34 1.85
C GLN A 191 -0.63 10.64 1.25
N TYR A 192 -0.51 10.72 -0.07
CA TYR A 192 0.70 11.18 -0.74
C TYR A 192 1.02 12.63 -0.37
N ASP A 193 0.04 13.53 -0.43
CA ASP A 193 0.21 14.93 -0.04
C ASP A 193 0.60 15.07 1.44
N LYS A 194 -0.06 14.31 2.33
CA LYS A 194 0.30 14.26 3.74
C LYS A 194 1.75 13.81 3.95
N ARG A 195 2.16 12.76 3.22
CA ARG A 195 3.54 12.25 3.31
C ARG A 195 4.56 13.26 2.81
N ARG A 196 4.21 14.02 1.75
CA ARG A 196 5.03 15.13 1.26
C ARG A 196 5.23 16.19 2.34
N ASP A 197 4.15 16.62 2.99
CA ASP A 197 4.21 17.63 4.04
C ASP A 197 5.01 17.12 5.27
N GLU A 198 4.87 15.84 5.65
CA GLU A 198 5.69 15.21 6.69
C GLU A 198 7.18 15.17 6.34
N VAL A 199 7.53 14.87 5.08
CA VAL A 199 8.92 14.87 4.61
C VAL A 199 9.49 16.29 4.68
N LEU A 200 8.75 17.30 4.23
CA LEU A 200 9.18 18.69 4.30
C LEU A 200 9.41 19.13 5.76
N ALA A 201 8.49 18.83 6.66
CA ALA A 201 8.65 19.15 8.09
C ALA A 201 9.88 18.44 8.70
N SER A 202 10.13 17.18 8.34
CA SER A 202 11.30 16.43 8.80
C SER A 202 12.62 17.03 8.29
N VAL A 203 12.63 17.55 7.07
CA VAL A 203 13.79 18.27 6.51
C VAL A 203 14.01 19.57 7.23
N ASP A 204 12.96 20.35 7.47
CA ASP A 204 13.02 21.60 8.20
C ASP A 204 13.57 21.38 9.62
N GLU A 205 13.05 20.40 10.35
CA GLU A 205 13.53 20.01 11.67
C GLU A 205 15.03 19.63 11.63
N ALA A 206 15.40 18.75 10.71
CA ALA A 206 16.79 18.30 10.58
C ALA A 206 17.73 19.47 10.23
N TYR A 207 17.30 20.38 9.36
CA TYR A 207 18.08 21.57 8.95
C TYR A 207 18.33 22.48 10.17
N TRP A 208 17.27 22.89 10.87
CA TRP A 208 17.38 23.77 12.04
C TRP A 208 18.18 23.11 13.18
N ARG A 209 18.08 21.79 13.32
CA ARG A 209 18.89 21.03 14.28
C ARG A 209 20.38 21.10 13.94
N VAL A 210 20.76 21.02 12.65
CA VAL A 210 22.18 21.18 12.24
C VAL A 210 22.64 22.61 12.53
N ILE A 211 21.87 23.62 12.19
CA ILE A 211 22.19 25.04 12.47
C ILE A 211 22.39 25.27 13.98
N SER A 212 21.46 24.76 14.82
CA SER A 212 21.58 24.81 16.27
C SER A 212 22.91 24.21 16.78
N LEU A 213 23.23 23.01 16.31
CA LEU A 213 24.44 22.31 16.74
C LEU A 213 25.73 22.98 16.24
N GLN A 214 25.71 23.61 15.05
CA GLN A 214 26.82 24.39 14.53
C GLN A 214 27.08 25.64 15.41
N HIS A 215 26.01 26.34 15.81
CA HIS A 215 26.14 27.47 16.73
C HIS A 215 26.67 27.03 18.09
N LYS A 216 26.17 25.90 18.63
CA LYS A 216 26.69 25.33 19.90
C LYS A 216 28.14 24.85 19.79
N GLN A 217 28.55 24.28 18.65
CA GLN A 217 29.94 23.91 18.35
C GLN A 217 30.83 25.16 18.37
N LYS A 218 30.42 26.22 17.69
CA LYS A 218 31.15 27.49 17.64
C LYS A 218 31.28 28.11 19.03
N LEU A 219 30.22 28.06 19.85
CA LEU A 219 30.24 28.50 21.26
C LEU A 219 31.20 27.64 22.11
N ALA A 220 31.14 26.32 21.99
CA ALA A 220 32.04 25.41 22.72
C ALA A 220 33.52 25.65 22.35
N GLN A 221 33.82 25.96 21.11
CA GLN A 221 35.15 26.35 20.65
C GLN A 221 35.58 27.66 21.33
N GLN A 222 34.73 28.71 21.32
CA GLN A 222 35.01 29.99 21.95
C GLN A 222 35.25 29.83 23.43
N TYR A 223 34.46 29.01 24.13
CA TYR A 223 34.63 28.73 25.54
C TYR A 223 35.95 27.98 25.82
N CYS A 224 36.29 27.01 24.99
CA CYS A 224 37.57 26.32 25.07
C CYS A 224 38.77 27.30 24.91
N ASP A 225 38.68 28.21 23.95
CA ASP A 225 39.71 29.23 23.68
C ASP A 225 39.86 30.21 24.85
N LEU A 226 38.76 30.57 25.56
CA LEU A 226 38.80 31.36 26.78
C LEU A 226 39.57 30.63 27.89
N LEU A 227 39.28 29.35 28.10
CA LEU A 227 39.95 28.55 29.14
C LEU A 227 41.41 28.23 28.78
N VAL A 228 41.78 28.10 27.52
CA VAL A 228 43.18 27.98 27.07
C VAL A 228 43.95 29.26 27.46
N ARG A 229 43.38 30.44 27.20
CA ARG A 229 43.99 31.73 27.60
C ARG A 229 44.14 31.81 29.12
N LEU A 230 43.07 31.52 29.88
CA LEU A 230 43.12 31.53 31.33
C LEU A 230 44.17 30.55 31.89
N ASN A 231 44.30 29.35 31.29
CA ASN A 231 45.31 28.39 31.71
C ASN A 231 46.74 28.97 31.54
N ASN A 232 47.01 29.63 30.41
CA ASN A 232 48.30 30.26 30.14
C ASN A 232 48.56 31.40 31.10
N ASP A 233 47.54 32.21 31.39
CA ASP A 233 47.67 33.33 32.36
C ASP A 233 47.96 32.82 33.77
N VAL A 234 47.25 31.80 34.24
CA VAL A 234 47.48 31.22 35.59
C VAL A 234 48.79 30.46 35.67
N ASP A 235 49.25 29.78 34.59
CA ASP A 235 50.58 29.17 34.52
C ASP A 235 51.70 30.27 34.63
N ALA A 236 51.52 31.44 34.00
CA ALA A 236 52.45 32.58 34.13
C ALA A 236 52.39 33.16 35.53
N MET A 237 51.21 33.32 36.13
CA MET A 237 51.06 33.78 37.55
C MET A 237 51.66 32.80 38.52
N LEU A 238 51.66 31.50 38.28
CA LEU A 238 52.35 30.50 39.11
C LEU A 238 53.90 30.69 39.08
N ALA A 239 54.45 30.98 37.89
CA ALA A 239 55.90 31.23 37.73
C ALA A 239 56.37 32.47 38.48
N GLU A 240 55.45 33.44 38.61
CA GLU A 240 55.71 34.68 39.42
C GLU A 240 55.28 34.51 40.88
N GLU A 241 54.94 33.28 41.33
CA GLU A 241 54.51 32.96 42.70
C GLU A 241 53.24 33.69 43.20
N VAL A 242 52.43 34.21 42.24
CA VAL A 242 51.16 34.92 42.52
C VAL A 242 49.99 33.95 42.59
N ALA A 243 50.05 32.82 41.86
CA ALA A 243 49.03 31.76 41.87
C ALA A 243 49.56 30.48 42.53
N THR A 244 48.63 29.60 42.96
CA THR A 244 48.98 28.32 43.57
C THR A 244 48.89 27.18 42.55
N GLN A 245 49.57 26.05 42.84
CA GLN A 245 49.40 24.83 42.05
C GLN A 245 47.95 24.33 42.02
N GLY A 246 47.18 24.62 43.09
CA GLY A 246 45.76 24.33 43.19
C GLY A 246 44.90 25.12 42.14
N ASP A 247 45.27 26.37 41.88
CA ASP A 247 44.63 27.24 40.92
C ASP A 247 44.85 26.69 39.49
N VAL A 248 46.08 26.38 39.15
CA VAL A 248 46.43 25.74 37.86
C VAL A 248 45.68 24.44 37.66
N ALA A 249 45.64 23.58 38.68
CA ALA A 249 44.94 22.29 38.60
C ALA A 249 43.43 22.47 38.32
N ARG A 250 42.78 23.46 38.98
CA ARG A 250 41.36 23.76 38.76
C ARG A 250 41.09 24.24 37.36
N VAL A 251 41.90 25.13 36.80
CA VAL A 251 41.75 25.62 35.44
C VAL A 251 41.95 24.49 34.44
N ARG A 252 42.96 23.62 34.63
CA ARG A 252 43.20 22.46 33.74
C ARG A 252 42.03 21.46 33.74
N VAL A 253 41.41 21.21 34.91
CA VAL A 253 40.21 20.38 34.97
C VAL A 253 39.08 20.98 34.12
N LYS A 254 38.82 22.29 34.24
CA LYS A 254 37.80 22.99 33.44
C LYS A 254 38.13 23.01 31.96
N LEU A 255 39.39 23.20 31.58
CA LEU A 255 39.85 23.12 30.21
C LEU A 255 39.61 21.73 29.61
N ASN A 256 39.92 20.65 30.32
CA ASN A 256 39.65 19.29 29.87
C ASN A 256 38.14 19.03 29.73
N GLU A 257 37.28 19.52 30.63
CA GLU A 257 35.82 19.45 30.50
C GLU A 257 35.33 20.18 29.24
N ALA A 258 35.85 21.38 28.95
CA ALA A 258 35.52 22.15 27.77
C ALA A 258 35.95 21.44 26.47
N GLN A 259 37.16 20.85 26.44
CA GLN A 259 37.64 20.06 25.30
C GLN A 259 36.79 18.84 25.06
N MET A 260 36.35 18.13 26.09
CA MET A 260 35.39 17.00 25.93
C MET A 260 34.03 17.49 25.41
N SER A 261 33.55 18.66 25.86
CA SER A 261 32.32 19.27 25.40
C SER A 261 32.40 19.65 23.92
N LEU A 262 33.54 20.25 23.50
CA LEU A 262 33.79 20.55 22.09
C LEU A 262 33.83 19.29 21.23
N THR A 263 34.48 18.22 21.71
CA THR A 263 34.48 16.93 20.97
C THR A 263 33.07 16.38 20.81
N ARG A 264 32.21 16.46 21.84
CA ARG A 264 30.80 16.06 21.76
C ARG A 264 30.01 16.93 20.77
N ALA A 265 30.26 18.25 20.79
CA ALA A 265 29.59 19.17 19.82
C ALA A 265 30.00 18.85 18.37
N ASN A 266 31.30 18.59 18.13
CA ASN A 266 31.79 18.17 16.80
C ASN A 266 31.10 16.90 16.29
N ASN A 267 31.01 15.88 17.15
CA ASN A 267 30.30 14.64 16.83
C ASN A 267 28.82 14.88 16.63
N GLY A 268 28.18 15.73 17.42
CA GLY A 268 26.78 16.10 17.30
C GLY A 268 26.44 16.72 15.93
N VAL A 269 27.28 17.67 15.48
CA VAL A 269 27.13 18.28 14.15
C VAL A 269 27.29 17.23 13.05
N ALA A 270 28.29 16.36 13.13
CA ALA A 270 28.51 15.32 12.13
C ALA A 270 27.30 14.37 12.01
N LEU A 271 26.77 13.91 13.14
CA LEU A 271 25.60 13.03 13.17
C LEU A 271 24.33 13.72 12.64
N ALA A 272 24.08 14.97 13.05
CA ALA A 272 22.91 15.73 12.58
C ALA A 272 22.98 15.98 11.05
N ARG A 273 24.17 16.26 10.51
CA ARG A 273 24.39 16.40 9.06
C ARG A 273 24.10 15.09 8.31
N MET A 274 24.53 13.95 8.87
CA MET A 274 24.21 12.65 8.27
C MET A 274 22.70 12.41 8.17
N VAL A 275 21.93 12.79 9.20
CA VAL A 275 20.47 12.68 9.20
C VAL A 275 19.86 13.57 8.11
N LEU A 276 20.29 14.83 8.01
CA LEU A 276 19.81 15.75 6.99
C LEU A 276 20.16 15.24 5.58
N PHE A 277 21.39 14.80 5.37
CA PHE A 277 21.85 14.30 4.08
C PHE A 277 21.09 13.03 3.66
N GLN A 278 20.78 12.13 4.61
CA GLN A 278 19.93 10.99 4.35
C GLN A 278 18.53 11.40 3.88
N LEU A 279 17.93 12.42 4.52
CA LEU A 279 16.62 12.94 4.11
C LEU A 279 16.66 13.57 2.70
N CYS A 280 17.75 14.27 2.38
CA CYS A 280 17.98 14.89 1.08
C CYS A 280 18.42 13.89 -0.02
N GLY A 281 18.73 12.63 0.35
CA GLY A 281 19.25 11.63 -0.58
C GLY A 281 20.70 11.89 -1.03
N LEU A 282 21.47 12.63 -0.23
CA LEU A 282 22.89 12.88 -0.44
C LEU A 282 23.73 11.77 0.21
N ASP A 283 24.98 11.65 -0.23
CA ASP A 283 25.96 10.79 0.43
C ASP A 283 26.21 11.28 1.86
N LEU A 284 26.25 10.35 2.84
CA LEU A 284 26.43 10.67 4.27
C LEU A 284 27.79 11.31 4.57
N SER A 285 28.78 11.08 3.69
CA SER A 285 30.12 11.64 3.78
C SER A 285 30.28 12.99 3.03
N SER A 286 29.19 13.53 2.49
CA SER A 286 29.23 14.81 1.77
C SER A 286 29.76 15.95 2.63
N ASN A 287 30.60 16.81 2.04
CA ASN A 287 31.16 18.01 2.67
C ASN A 287 30.34 19.28 2.35
N ALA A 288 29.08 19.14 1.88
CA ALA A 288 28.22 20.30 1.60
C ALA A 288 28.06 21.15 2.87
N GLN A 289 28.21 22.46 2.75
CA GLN A 289 27.94 23.40 3.84
C GLN A 289 26.50 23.84 3.81
N LEU A 290 25.93 24.12 4.97
CA LEU A 290 24.60 24.72 5.05
C LEU A 290 24.73 26.25 5.04
N ALA A 291 23.82 26.93 4.35
CA ALA A 291 23.72 28.37 4.40
C ALA A 291 23.20 28.77 5.80
N GLU A 292 23.94 29.63 6.51
CA GLU A 292 23.40 30.27 7.71
C GLU A 292 22.36 31.31 7.26
N PRO A 293 21.13 31.31 7.78
CA PRO A 293 20.19 32.39 7.52
C PRO A 293 20.72 33.70 8.10
N GLU A 294 20.71 34.78 7.32
CA GLU A 294 21.23 36.09 7.73
C GLU A 294 20.53 36.66 8.97
N THR A 295 19.26 36.33 9.15
CA THR A 295 18.46 36.69 10.34
C THR A 295 17.45 35.57 10.62
N LEU A 296 17.39 35.16 11.89
CA LEU A 296 16.33 34.29 12.36
C LEU A 296 15.05 35.15 12.49
N ALA A 297 14.07 34.86 11.63
CA ALA A 297 12.83 35.60 11.61
C ALA A 297 12.04 35.40 12.91
N MET A 298 11.60 36.49 13.54
CA MET A 298 10.59 36.40 14.59
C MET A 298 9.24 36.03 13.96
N HIS A 299 8.60 35.01 14.48
CA HIS A 299 7.28 34.59 14.04
C HIS A 299 6.25 35.02 15.07
N GLN A 300 5.19 35.68 14.64
CA GLN A 300 4.11 36.10 15.52
C GLN A 300 3.12 34.94 15.73
N SER A 301 2.58 34.83 16.93
CA SER A 301 1.43 33.99 17.21
C SER A 301 0.22 34.42 16.39
N LEU A 302 -0.65 33.49 16.07
CA LEU A 302 -1.85 33.77 15.27
C LEU A 302 -2.96 34.34 16.17
N ASP A 303 -3.29 35.61 16.00
CA ASP A 303 -4.33 36.30 16.79
C ASP A 303 -5.75 35.75 16.52
N THR A 304 -6.00 35.29 15.30
CA THR A 304 -7.31 34.73 14.91
C THR A 304 -7.14 33.41 14.16
N LEU A 305 -7.53 32.31 14.85
CA LEU A 305 -7.53 30.97 14.27
C LEU A 305 -8.93 30.62 13.75
N ASN A 306 -9.11 30.60 12.44
CA ASN A 306 -10.34 30.06 11.83
C ASN A 306 -10.28 28.53 11.84
N MET A 307 -10.83 27.93 12.89
CA MET A 307 -10.79 26.47 13.07
C MET A 307 -11.46 25.72 11.92
N GLN A 308 -12.51 26.27 11.29
CA GLN A 308 -13.13 25.61 10.14
C GLN A 308 -12.17 25.50 8.97
N GLN A 309 -11.44 26.57 8.64
CA GLN A 309 -10.45 26.57 7.57
C GLN A 309 -9.29 25.61 7.87
N ILE A 310 -8.87 25.51 9.15
CA ILE A 310 -7.85 24.58 9.59
C ILE A 310 -8.32 23.14 9.38
N TRP A 311 -9.55 22.79 9.80
CA TRP A 311 -10.10 21.46 9.58
C TRP A 311 -10.21 21.11 8.10
N ASP A 312 -10.57 22.05 7.25
CA ASP A 312 -10.69 21.85 5.80
C ASP A 312 -9.32 21.64 5.13
N ASN A 313 -8.26 22.27 5.66
CA ASN A 313 -6.90 22.12 5.14
C ASN A 313 -6.17 20.85 5.66
N ARG A 314 -6.52 20.37 6.86
CA ARG A 314 -5.87 19.24 7.52
C ARG A 314 -6.11 17.93 6.79
N LYS A 315 -5.02 17.30 6.32
CA LYS A 315 -5.06 16.05 5.56
C LYS A 315 -5.62 14.88 6.36
N ASP A 316 -5.37 14.81 7.67
CA ASP A 316 -5.93 13.78 8.55
C ASP A 316 -7.45 13.89 8.68
N ILE A 317 -8.00 15.10 8.79
CA ILE A 317 -9.45 15.33 8.80
C ILE A 317 -10.06 15.00 7.44
N GLN A 318 -9.43 15.39 6.33
CA GLN A 318 -9.87 15.03 4.97
C GLN A 318 -9.93 13.52 4.78
N LEU A 319 -8.93 12.78 5.25
CA LEU A 319 -8.90 11.30 5.20
C LEU A 319 -10.03 10.67 6.01
N LEU A 320 -10.36 11.20 7.18
CA LEU A 320 -11.49 10.75 7.99
C LEU A 320 -12.83 11.04 7.31
N GLU A 321 -12.98 12.18 6.64
CA GLU A 321 -14.17 12.52 5.84
C GLU A 321 -14.36 11.55 4.66
N LEU A 322 -13.28 11.18 3.97
CA LEU A 322 -13.31 10.14 2.94
C LEU A 322 -13.67 8.77 3.55
N SER A 323 -13.12 8.44 4.72
CA SER A 323 -13.46 7.21 5.45
C SER A 323 -14.95 7.15 5.82
N ARG A 324 -15.56 8.29 6.20
CA ARG A 324 -17.01 8.41 6.38
C ARG A 324 -17.77 8.11 5.10
N GLY A 325 -17.26 8.62 3.96
CA GLY A 325 -17.80 8.33 2.63
C GLY A 325 -17.75 6.84 2.30
N VAL A 326 -16.63 6.18 2.60
CA VAL A 326 -16.43 4.73 2.44
C VAL A 326 -17.39 3.95 3.35
N ALA A 327 -17.53 4.32 4.63
CA ALA A 327 -18.47 3.67 5.55
C ALA A 327 -19.92 3.76 5.06
N ARG A 328 -20.34 4.91 4.53
CA ARG A 328 -21.64 5.09 3.88
C ARG A 328 -21.82 4.22 2.64
N ALA A 329 -20.78 4.10 1.81
CA ALA A 329 -20.82 3.21 0.63
C ALA A 329 -20.91 1.74 1.06
N ASN A 330 -20.17 1.33 2.09
CA ASN A 330 -20.22 -0.02 2.66
C ASN A 330 -21.60 -0.33 3.27
N THR A 331 -22.27 0.64 3.93
CA THR A 331 -23.66 0.49 4.39
C THR A 331 -24.60 0.22 3.20
N LYS A 332 -24.44 0.95 2.08
CA LYS A 332 -25.22 0.69 0.85
C LYS A 332 -24.91 -0.68 0.25
N MET A 333 -23.64 -1.12 0.33
CA MET A 333 -23.24 -2.46 -0.11
C MET A 333 -23.88 -3.56 0.75
N ALA A 334 -23.95 -3.38 2.06
CA ALA A 334 -24.67 -4.30 2.95
C ALA A 334 -26.17 -4.34 2.64
N VAL A 335 -26.80 -3.19 2.40
CA VAL A 335 -28.21 -3.12 1.98
C VAL A 335 -28.46 -3.83 0.66
N SER A 336 -27.51 -3.82 -0.27
CA SER A 336 -27.64 -4.50 -1.57
C SER A 336 -27.80 -6.02 -1.44
N GLY A 337 -27.36 -6.63 -0.33
CA GLY A 337 -27.60 -8.05 -0.03
C GLY A 337 -29.06 -8.39 0.19
N LEU A 338 -29.90 -7.40 0.54
CA LEU A 338 -31.35 -7.55 0.72
C LEU A 338 -32.16 -7.27 -0.57
N LEU A 339 -31.50 -6.85 -1.65
CA LEU A 339 -32.15 -6.44 -2.90
C LEU A 339 -31.98 -7.47 -3.99
N PRO A 340 -32.92 -7.55 -4.97
CA PRO A 340 -32.80 -8.45 -6.10
C PRO A 340 -31.53 -8.21 -6.89
N ASN A 341 -31.01 -9.31 -7.52
CA ASN A 341 -29.92 -9.25 -8.47
C ASN A 341 -30.41 -9.77 -9.83
N VAL A 342 -30.11 -9.04 -10.90
CA VAL A 342 -30.50 -9.37 -12.27
C VAL A 342 -29.25 -9.34 -13.14
N ALA A 343 -29.00 -10.44 -13.85
CA ALA A 343 -27.91 -10.54 -14.83
C ALA A 343 -28.41 -11.18 -16.12
N VAL A 344 -27.87 -10.74 -17.25
CA VAL A 344 -28.00 -11.40 -18.54
C VAL A 344 -26.77 -12.25 -18.77
N THR A 345 -26.99 -13.50 -19.22
CA THR A 345 -25.90 -14.42 -19.55
C THR A 345 -26.11 -14.98 -20.96
N GLY A 346 -25.04 -15.07 -21.73
CA GLY A 346 -24.96 -15.78 -22.96
C GLY A 346 -23.80 -16.77 -22.92
N SER A 347 -24.04 -18.01 -23.36
CA SER A 347 -22.99 -19.03 -23.33
C SER A 347 -23.03 -19.87 -24.62
N TYR A 348 -21.85 -20.12 -25.18
CA TYR A 348 -21.65 -21.12 -26.19
C TYR A 348 -20.93 -22.31 -25.56
N VAL A 349 -21.65 -23.44 -25.49
CA VAL A 349 -21.14 -24.68 -24.88
C VAL A 349 -20.78 -25.65 -25.98
N VAL A 350 -19.62 -26.27 -25.91
CA VAL A 350 -19.15 -27.33 -26.81
C VAL A 350 -18.86 -28.58 -26.00
N SER A 351 -19.31 -29.73 -26.46
CA SER A 351 -18.97 -30.99 -25.81
C SER A 351 -18.67 -32.10 -26.84
N ASN A 352 -17.85 -33.04 -26.43
CA ASN A 352 -17.65 -34.35 -27.05
C ASN A 352 -17.72 -35.39 -25.91
N PRO A 353 -18.68 -36.33 -25.95
CA PRO A 353 -19.75 -36.54 -26.97
C PRO A 353 -20.71 -35.37 -27.08
N ASN A 354 -21.30 -35.22 -28.28
CA ASN A 354 -22.34 -34.24 -28.50
C ASN A 354 -23.65 -34.74 -27.87
N LEU A 355 -24.18 -33.94 -26.93
CA LEU A 355 -25.43 -34.25 -26.21
C LEU A 355 -26.61 -33.37 -26.69
N PHE A 356 -26.37 -32.43 -27.61
CA PHE A 356 -27.37 -31.41 -27.99
C PHE A 356 -28.25 -31.80 -29.15
N ASN A 357 -27.85 -32.80 -29.97
CA ASN A 357 -28.59 -33.23 -31.13
C ASN A 357 -28.48 -34.76 -31.30
N GLY A 358 -29.09 -35.49 -30.37
CA GLY A 358 -28.85 -36.91 -30.21
C GLY A 358 -27.43 -37.21 -29.71
N TYR A 359 -27.20 -38.46 -29.31
CA TYR A 359 -25.83 -38.87 -28.90
C TYR A 359 -24.97 -39.11 -30.16
N ALA A 360 -23.82 -38.46 -30.21
CA ALA A 360 -22.81 -38.74 -31.20
C ALA A 360 -21.41 -38.50 -30.65
N ASN A 361 -20.50 -39.43 -30.87
CA ASN A 361 -19.09 -39.30 -30.44
C ASN A 361 -18.33 -38.33 -31.36
N LYS A 362 -18.75 -37.08 -31.35
CA LYS A 362 -18.17 -35.95 -32.09
C LYS A 362 -18.42 -34.65 -31.32
N PHE A 363 -17.63 -33.63 -31.60
CA PHE A 363 -17.89 -32.29 -31.04
C PHE A 363 -19.21 -31.71 -31.55
N GLY A 364 -20.01 -31.21 -30.64
CA GLY A 364 -21.21 -30.45 -30.92
C GLY A 364 -21.31 -29.25 -30.00
N GLY A 365 -21.94 -28.18 -30.46
CA GLY A 365 -22.09 -26.96 -29.67
C GLY A 365 -23.51 -26.43 -29.68
N MET A 366 -23.85 -25.70 -28.64
CA MET A 366 -25.14 -25.03 -28.47
C MET A 366 -24.95 -23.63 -27.88
N PHE A 367 -25.65 -22.66 -28.44
CA PHE A 367 -25.75 -21.33 -27.88
C PHE A 367 -26.94 -21.25 -26.93
N THR A 368 -26.72 -20.66 -25.74
CA THR A 368 -27.79 -20.38 -24.78
C THR A 368 -27.72 -18.92 -24.37
N ALA A 369 -28.87 -18.27 -24.21
CA ALA A 369 -28.98 -16.94 -23.65
C ALA A 369 -30.13 -16.90 -22.66
N GLY A 370 -29.97 -16.17 -21.57
CA GLY A 370 -30.97 -16.11 -20.53
C GLY A 370 -30.80 -14.90 -19.62
N VAL A 371 -31.81 -14.67 -18.80
CA VAL A 371 -31.80 -13.67 -17.71
C VAL A 371 -31.90 -14.45 -16.40
N ALA A 372 -30.92 -14.23 -15.54
CA ALA A 372 -30.90 -14.77 -14.17
C ALA A 372 -31.41 -13.69 -13.22
N VAL A 373 -32.42 -14.02 -12.43
CA VAL A 373 -32.96 -13.16 -11.37
C VAL A 373 -32.82 -13.91 -10.04
N ASN A 374 -32.08 -13.32 -9.10
CA ASN A 374 -31.96 -13.86 -7.74
C ASN A 374 -32.57 -12.88 -6.76
N ILE A 375 -33.58 -13.31 -6.02
CA ILE A 375 -34.28 -12.50 -5.00
C ILE A 375 -34.05 -13.15 -3.63
N PRO A 376 -33.25 -12.52 -2.74
CA PRO A 376 -33.09 -13.02 -1.39
C PRO A 376 -34.40 -12.82 -0.61
N LEU A 377 -35.05 -13.90 -0.19
CA LEU A 377 -36.37 -13.81 0.45
C LEU A 377 -36.27 -13.57 1.97
N CYS A 378 -35.34 -14.21 2.64
CA CYS A 378 -35.12 -13.99 4.07
C CYS A 378 -33.76 -14.53 4.52
N HIS A 379 -32.89 -13.60 4.94
CA HIS A 379 -31.65 -13.92 5.65
C HIS A 379 -31.54 -13.00 6.87
N ALA A 380 -31.89 -13.52 8.05
CA ALA A 380 -31.84 -12.73 9.30
C ALA A 380 -30.43 -12.12 9.52
N GLY A 381 -29.35 -12.81 9.09
CA GLY A 381 -27.98 -12.32 9.16
C GLY A 381 -27.74 -11.02 8.39
N ASP A 382 -28.40 -10.81 7.25
CA ASP A 382 -28.20 -9.63 6.42
C ASP A 382 -28.71 -8.34 7.10
N PHE A 383 -29.80 -8.43 7.88
CA PHE A 383 -30.28 -7.30 8.68
C PHE A 383 -29.27 -6.87 9.74
N TYR A 384 -28.63 -7.85 10.42
CA TYR A 384 -27.58 -7.55 11.39
C TYR A 384 -26.32 -7.03 10.73
N THR A 385 -25.98 -7.48 9.52
CA THR A 385 -24.88 -6.94 8.72
C THR A 385 -25.11 -5.47 8.36
N VAL A 386 -26.34 -5.10 7.97
CA VAL A 386 -26.72 -3.69 7.74
C VAL A 386 -26.63 -2.88 9.03
N LYS A 387 -27.09 -3.44 10.16
CA LYS A 387 -27.00 -2.78 11.46
C LYS A 387 -25.55 -2.56 11.87
N ALA A 388 -24.69 -3.55 11.71
CA ALA A 388 -23.24 -3.44 11.97
C ALA A 388 -22.59 -2.36 11.09
N ALA A 389 -22.92 -2.31 9.80
CA ALA A 389 -22.41 -1.29 8.89
C ALA A 389 -22.83 0.14 9.30
N LYS A 390 -24.05 0.32 9.81
CA LYS A 390 -24.52 1.60 10.35
C LYS A 390 -23.75 2.01 11.61
N HIS A 391 -23.50 1.07 12.53
CA HIS A 391 -22.69 1.37 13.71
C HIS A 391 -21.25 1.74 13.33
N ARG A 392 -20.67 1.09 12.32
CA ARG A 392 -19.36 1.47 11.76
C ARG A 392 -19.36 2.89 11.17
N GLN A 393 -20.47 3.32 10.55
CA GLN A 393 -20.59 4.70 10.07
C GLN A 393 -20.62 5.70 11.24
N HIS A 394 -21.36 5.45 12.29
CA HIS A 394 -21.38 6.30 13.50
C HIS A 394 -20.02 6.33 14.20
N GLU A 395 -19.32 5.20 14.26
CA GLU A 395 -17.95 5.13 14.79
C GLU A 395 -17.04 6.14 14.08
N VAL A 396 -17.06 6.17 12.75
CA VAL A 396 -16.26 7.12 11.98
C VAL A 396 -16.70 8.59 12.23
N GLU A 397 -17.99 8.84 12.41
CA GLU A 397 -18.50 10.17 12.75
C GLU A 397 -17.95 10.66 14.10
N TYR A 398 -17.91 9.80 15.11
CA TYR A 398 -17.29 10.13 16.41
C TYR A 398 -15.75 10.29 16.29
N GLN A 399 -15.06 9.49 15.46
CA GLN A 399 -13.63 9.67 15.19
C GLN A 399 -13.32 11.03 14.56
N ILE A 400 -14.18 11.55 13.68
CA ILE A 400 -14.04 12.89 13.11
C ILE A 400 -14.20 13.97 14.20
N GLU A 401 -15.17 13.83 15.08
CA GLU A 401 -15.39 14.76 16.19
C GLU A 401 -14.20 14.78 17.15
N GLU A 402 -13.71 13.61 17.53
CA GLU A 402 -12.51 13.46 18.37
C GLU A 402 -11.28 14.10 17.69
N ALA A 403 -11.03 13.79 16.41
CA ALA A 403 -9.90 14.36 15.67
C ALA A 403 -9.98 15.89 15.58
N ARG A 404 -11.17 16.46 15.36
CA ARG A 404 -11.37 17.91 15.36
C ARG A 404 -11.03 18.56 16.71
N ASN A 405 -11.42 17.90 17.81
CA ASN A 405 -11.10 18.37 19.16
C ASN A 405 -9.60 18.28 19.45
N LEU A 406 -8.93 17.19 19.03
CA LEU A 406 -7.49 17.03 19.16
C LEU A 406 -6.71 18.07 18.33
N VAL A 407 -7.13 18.33 17.09
CA VAL A 407 -6.52 19.38 16.25
C VAL A 407 -6.68 20.75 16.88
N ARG A 408 -7.87 21.07 17.43
CA ARG A 408 -8.08 22.34 18.16
C ARG A 408 -7.13 22.48 19.33
N LEU A 409 -6.99 21.42 20.14
CA LEU A 409 -6.06 21.41 21.27
C LEU A 409 -4.61 21.59 20.81
N GLN A 410 -4.18 20.85 19.78
CA GLN A 410 -2.83 20.92 19.23
C GLN A 410 -2.49 22.32 18.72
N VAL A 411 -3.37 22.94 17.94
CA VAL A 411 -3.14 24.26 17.37
C VAL A 411 -3.06 25.32 18.47
N ASN A 412 -3.98 25.29 19.44
CA ASN A 412 -3.92 26.23 20.58
C ASN A 412 -2.64 26.04 21.41
N LYS A 413 -2.26 24.77 21.67
CA LYS A 413 -1.02 24.49 22.40
C LYS A 413 0.19 25.09 21.68
N LEU A 414 0.36 24.80 20.38
CA LEU A 414 1.48 25.28 19.59
C LEU A 414 1.50 26.82 19.47
N ASN A 415 0.32 27.45 19.41
CA ASN A 415 0.24 28.89 19.40
C ASN A 415 0.73 29.52 20.73
N TYR A 416 0.38 28.92 21.87
CA TYR A 416 0.89 29.34 23.18
C TYR A 416 2.41 29.06 23.33
N GLU A 417 2.89 27.92 22.84
CA GLU A 417 4.33 27.59 22.85
C GLU A 417 5.13 28.61 22.02
N LEU A 418 4.64 29.02 20.86
CA LEU A 418 5.27 30.06 20.07
C LEU A 418 5.28 31.45 20.78
N GLU A 419 4.21 31.79 21.50
CA GLU A 419 4.15 33.01 22.31
C GLU A 419 5.17 32.96 23.46
N GLU A 420 5.25 31.82 24.17
CA GLU A 420 6.22 31.57 25.24
C GLU A 420 7.66 31.66 24.69
N ALA A 421 7.94 31.03 23.53
CA ALA A 421 9.25 31.07 22.88
C ALA A 421 9.68 32.51 22.52
N ASN A 422 8.76 33.37 22.06
CA ASN A 422 9.04 34.77 21.80
C ASN A 422 9.38 35.55 23.08
N HIS A 423 8.67 35.31 24.19
CA HIS A 423 9.00 35.89 25.49
C HIS A 423 10.35 35.42 26.00
N LYS A 424 10.64 34.12 25.87
CA LYS A 424 11.93 33.50 26.26
C LYS A 424 13.08 34.09 25.44
N LEU A 425 12.92 34.35 24.14
CA LEU A 425 13.92 35.01 23.31
C LEU A 425 14.29 36.39 23.84
N ALA A 426 13.30 37.22 24.19
CA ALA A 426 13.56 38.56 24.72
C ALA A 426 14.32 38.50 26.10
N GLN A 427 13.98 37.55 26.94
CA GLN A 427 14.63 37.36 28.24
C GLN A 427 16.07 36.84 28.09
N THR A 428 16.28 35.84 27.22
CA THR A 428 17.63 35.27 26.99
C THR A 428 18.56 36.28 26.33
N GLN A 429 18.04 37.14 25.44
CA GLN A 429 18.80 38.25 24.84
C GLN A 429 19.28 39.23 25.92
N SER A 430 18.40 39.64 26.84
CA SER A 430 18.75 40.51 27.96
C SER A 430 19.76 39.85 28.90
N ASN A 431 19.56 38.55 29.23
CA ASN A 431 20.44 37.78 30.07
C ASN A 431 21.86 37.65 29.46
N LEU A 432 21.95 37.40 28.14
CA LEU A 432 23.24 37.37 27.46
C LEU A 432 23.99 38.72 27.55
N THR A 433 23.28 39.86 27.33
CA THR A 433 23.88 41.17 27.45
C THR A 433 24.50 41.41 28.83
N ASN A 434 23.77 41.03 29.88
CA ASN A 434 24.27 41.13 31.27
C ASN A 434 25.44 40.17 31.52
N ALA A 435 25.39 38.95 30.96
CA ALA A 435 26.47 37.97 31.13
C ALA A 435 27.74 38.37 30.36
N GLU A 436 27.62 39.04 29.21
CA GLU A 436 28.76 39.60 28.45
C GLU A 436 29.43 40.74 29.21
N GLU A 437 28.64 41.65 29.80
CA GLU A 437 29.14 42.72 30.61
C GLU A 437 29.86 42.18 31.90
N ASN A 438 29.24 41.24 32.59
CA ASN A 438 29.83 40.56 33.74
C ASN A 438 31.14 39.87 33.37
N LEU A 439 31.22 39.15 32.26
CA LEU A 439 32.45 38.50 31.82
C LEU A 439 33.54 39.50 31.51
N LYS A 440 33.21 40.63 30.88
CA LYS A 440 34.16 41.71 30.59
C LYS A 440 34.74 42.31 31.89
N LEU A 441 33.86 42.67 32.82
CA LEU A 441 34.31 43.20 34.14
C LEU A 441 35.13 42.19 34.94
N ALA A 442 34.76 40.91 34.90
CA ALA A 442 35.53 39.86 35.57
C ALA A 442 36.91 39.65 34.91
N ASP A 443 37.04 39.71 33.59
CA ASP A 443 38.32 39.60 32.88
C ASP A 443 39.24 40.78 33.21
N GLU A 444 38.73 42.02 33.24
CA GLU A 444 39.46 43.21 33.64
C GLU A 444 39.90 43.12 35.09
N SER A 445 39.02 42.71 36.02
CA SER A 445 39.30 42.54 37.41
C SER A 445 40.33 41.47 37.72
N PHE A 446 40.29 40.34 37.01
CA PHE A 446 41.26 39.27 37.11
C PHE A 446 42.66 39.74 36.69
N LYS A 447 42.76 40.41 35.54
CA LYS A 447 44.00 41.00 35.05
C LYS A 447 44.61 42.04 36.05
N ALA A 448 43.75 42.75 36.79
CA ALA A 448 44.12 43.65 37.82
C ALA A 448 44.48 42.96 39.17
N GLY A 449 44.32 41.63 39.26
CA GLY A 449 44.56 40.86 40.50
C GLY A 449 43.50 41.05 41.55
N LEU A 450 42.33 41.60 41.24
CA LEU A 450 41.26 41.92 42.18
C LEU A 450 40.28 40.73 42.44
N ILE A 451 40.23 39.77 41.56
CA ILE A 451 39.38 38.54 41.70
C ILE A 451 40.23 37.31 41.47
N SER A 452 39.71 36.16 41.93
CA SER A 452 40.34 34.84 41.70
C SER A 452 40.07 34.26 40.33
N SER A 453 40.90 33.29 39.91
CA SER A 453 40.66 32.49 38.70
C SER A 453 39.32 31.76 38.76
N ASN A 454 38.82 31.40 39.94
CA ASN A 454 37.52 30.75 40.14
C ASN A 454 36.35 31.70 39.81
N ASP A 455 36.47 32.97 40.21
CA ASP A 455 35.44 33.99 39.92
C ASP A 455 35.36 34.27 38.41
N LEU A 456 36.53 34.37 37.75
CA LEU A 456 36.55 34.51 36.27
C LEU A 456 35.97 33.28 35.57
N MET A 457 36.29 32.06 36.02
CA MET A 457 35.69 30.84 35.48
C MET A 457 34.17 30.79 35.68
N ALA A 458 33.68 31.29 36.82
CA ALA A 458 32.23 31.41 37.06
C ALA A 458 31.56 32.37 36.08
N ALA A 459 32.17 33.55 35.80
CA ALA A 459 31.68 34.51 34.82
C ALA A 459 31.70 33.93 33.37
N GLN A 460 32.78 33.20 33.00
CA GLN A 460 32.90 32.53 31.71
C GLN A 460 31.82 31.44 31.54
N THR A 461 31.53 30.67 32.62
CA THR A 461 30.50 29.64 32.59
C THR A 461 29.09 30.26 32.46
N ALA A 462 28.83 31.37 33.20
CA ALA A 462 27.56 32.09 33.10
C ALA A 462 27.33 32.65 31.68
N TRP A 463 28.38 33.24 31.08
CA TRP A 463 28.31 33.70 29.68
C TRP A 463 28.04 32.55 28.70
N MET A 464 28.74 31.42 28.82
CA MET A 464 28.53 30.25 28.00
C MET A 464 27.08 29.75 28.10
N SER A 465 26.53 29.66 29.33
CA SER A 465 25.14 29.26 29.56
C SER A 465 24.17 30.21 28.89
N ALA A 466 24.31 31.54 29.16
CA ALA A 466 23.42 32.55 28.58
C ALA A 466 23.44 32.57 27.05
N LYS A 467 24.61 32.34 26.42
CA LYS A 467 24.74 32.24 24.96
C LYS A 467 24.11 30.94 24.41
N SER A 468 24.24 29.81 25.13
CA SER A 468 23.58 28.56 24.79
C SER A 468 22.07 28.70 24.87
N ASP A 469 21.55 29.35 25.93
CA ASP A 469 20.12 29.57 26.12
C ASP A 469 19.53 30.46 25.01
N LEU A 470 20.29 31.48 24.55
CA LEU A 470 19.87 32.29 23.40
C LEU A 470 19.80 31.48 22.12
N ILE A 471 20.84 30.69 21.81
CA ILE A 471 20.84 29.80 20.61
C ILE A 471 19.64 28.85 20.68
N GLU A 472 19.33 28.30 21.86
CA GLU A 472 18.14 27.42 22.01
C GLU A 472 16.84 28.17 21.74
N ALA A 473 16.66 29.37 22.32
CA ALA A 473 15.45 30.17 22.15
C ALA A 473 15.23 30.59 20.67
N GLU A 474 16.30 30.99 19.98
CA GLU A 474 16.25 31.34 18.57
C GLU A 474 15.78 30.16 17.67
N ILE A 475 16.31 28.97 17.96
CA ILE A 475 15.94 27.75 17.18
C ILE A 475 14.56 27.25 17.58
N GLU A 476 14.18 27.34 18.86
CA GLU A 476 12.86 26.94 19.35
C GLU A 476 11.74 27.67 18.62
N ILE A 477 11.86 28.99 18.40
CA ILE A 477 10.90 29.77 17.62
C ILE A 477 10.76 29.24 16.19
N GLN A 478 11.86 28.87 15.53
CA GLN A 478 11.80 28.33 14.16
C GLN A 478 11.10 26.97 14.15
N MET A 479 11.37 26.13 15.12
CA MET A 479 10.76 24.80 15.24
C MET A 479 9.26 24.90 15.55
N ASP A 480 8.88 25.74 16.52
CA ASP A 480 7.48 25.95 16.89
C ASP A 480 6.67 26.52 15.73
N TYR A 481 7.28 27.39 14.93
CA TYR A 481 6.65 27.89 13.71
C TYR A 481 6.45 26.81 12.64
N VAL A 482 7.43 25.90 12.45
CA VAL A 482 7.29 24.74 11.57
C VAL A 482 6.15 23.84 12.04
N TYR A 483 6.10 23.54 13.34
CA TYR A 483 5.06 22.71 13.93
C TYR A 483 3.67 23.36 13.85
N LEU A 484 3.59 24.69 14.08
CA LEU A 484 2.34 25.43 13.96
C LEU A 484 1.84 25.41 12.50
N LYS A 485 2.71 25.64 11.51
CA LYS A 485 2.35 25.52 10.09
C LYS A 485 1.79 24.13 9.76
N GLN A 486 2.48 23.07 10.19
CA GLN A 486 2.01 21.71 10.01
C GLN A 486 0.65 21.48 10.70
N ALA A 487 0.44 22.02 11.90
CA ALA A 487 -0.78 21.87 12.65
C ALA A 487 -1.99 22.58 12.01
N ILE A 488 -1.77 23.69 11.31
CA ILE A 488 -2.82 24.41 10.56
C ILE A 488 -3.00 23.91 9.12
N GLY A 489 -2.20 22.93 8.68
CA GLY A 489 -2.30 22.33 7.35
C GLY A 489 -1.68 23.17 6.22
N GLN A 490 -0.58 23.89 6.51
CA GLN A 490 0.20 24.70 5.56
C GLN A 490 1.57 24.10 5.28
#